data_c9dcaf6c32aae477f4b134d069ae8697
#
_entry.id   c9dcaf6c32aae477f4b134d069ae8697
#
_cell.length_a   1.000
_cell.length_b   1.000
_cell.length_c   1.000
_cell.angle_alpha   90.00
_cell.angle_beta   90.00
_cell.angle_gamma   90.00
#
_symmetry.space_group_name_H-M   'P 1'
#
loop_
_entity.id
_entity.type
_entity.pdbx_description
1 polymer ?
#
loop_
_entity_poly.entity_id
_entity_poly.type
_entity_poly.pdbx_seq_one_letter_code
_entity_poly.pdbx_strand_id
1 'polypeptide(L)'
;AIPHLFPSLERSLRHTEFEEGQDLKGHQVFRVNLPIRPTRHNFHSAADGQLGGIMKVYREWRISGENEFLISMYPKVKKSLDYCISTWDPRRVGSIEEPHHNTYDIEFWGPDGMHNSFYYGALSAFIRMSEFLDKDVTEYKKLLKKGRKFTV
;
A
#
# COMPACT_ATOMS: atom_id res chain seq x y z
N ALA A 1 -7.91 -6.65 -16.19
CA ALA A 1 -9.25 -6.67 -16.79
C ALA A 1 -10.30 -6.00 -15.88
N ILE A 2 -10.37 -6.38 -14.58
CA ILE A 2 -11.41 -5.90 -13.64
C ILE A 2 -11.55 -4.38 -13.62
N PRO A 3 -10.48 -3.58 -13.43
CA PRO A 3 -10.62 -2.12 -13.35
C PRO A 3 -11.22 -1.46 -14.60
N HIS A 4 -11.01 -2.07 -15.76
CA HIS A 4 -11.52 -1.55 -17.04
C HIS A 4 -12.91 -2.04 -17.40
N LEU A 5 -13.20 -3.31 -17.11
CA LEU A 5 -14.47 -3.95 -17.47
C LEU A 5 -15.54 -3.80 -16.38
N PHE A 6 -15.10 -3.75 -15.12
CA PHE A 6 -15.97 -3.74 -13.94
C PHE A 6 -15.48 -2.72 -12.91
N PRO A 7 -15.47 -1.40 -13.23
CA PRO A 7 -14.89 -0.39 -12.35
C PRO A 7 -15.59 -0.30 -10.98
N SER A 8 -16.90 -0.48 -10.94
CA SER A 8 -17.66 -0.51 -9.67
C SER A 8 -17.24 -1.68 -8.77
N LEU A 9 -16.95 -2.85 -9.35
CA LEU A 9 -16.44 -4.00 -8.61
C LEU A 9 -15.04 -3.72 -8.06
N GLU A 10 -14.12 -3.20 -8.89
CA GLU A 10 -12.78 -2.82 -8.41
C GLU A 10 -12.85 -1.84 -7.24
N ARG A 11 -13.72 -0.85 -7.33
CA ARG A 11 -13.93 0.14 -6.27
C ARG A 11 -14.46 -0.48 -4.99
N SER A 12 -15.44 -1.39 -5.08
CA SER A 12 -15.96 -2.10 -3.90
C SER A 12 -14.88 -2.97 -3.22
N LEU A 13 -13.99 -3.58 -4.01
CA LEU A 13 -12.84 -4.32 -3.48
C LEU A 13 -11.86 -3.39 -2.73
N ARG A 14 -11.61 -2.19 -3.25
CA ARG A 14 -10.75 -1.20 -2.56
C ARG A 14 -11.38 -0.72 -1.26
N HIS A 15 -12.68 -0.43 -1.25
CA HIS A 15 -13.39 -0.09 -0.02
C HIS A 15 -13.30 -1.22 1.00
N THR A 16 -13.62 -2.44 0.63
CA THR A 16 -13.53 -3.60 1.52
C THR A 16 -12.13 -3.78 2.10
N GLU A 17 -11.10 -3.68 1.27
CA GLU A 17 -9.69 -3.84 1.68
C GLU A 17 -9.27 -2.79 2.72
N PHE A 18 -9.66 -1.52 2.52
CA PHE A 18 -9.23 -0.40 3.36
C PHE A 18 -10.21 -0.03 4.49
N GLU A 19 -11.44 -0.49 4.45
CA GLU A 19 -12.45 -0.21 5.49
C GLU A 19 -12.60 -1.36 6.47
N GLU A 20 -12.74 -2.58 5.96
CA GLU A 20 -12.93 -3.77 6.78
C GLU A 20 -11.61 -4.48 7.11
N GLY A 21 -10.64 -4.39 6.21
CA GLY A 21 -9.36 -5.07 6.30
C GLY A 21 -8.23 -4.26 6.93
N GLN A 22 -8.43 -2.97 7.26
CA GLN A 22 -7.41 -2.11 7.85
C GLN A 22 -7.72 -1.76 9.31
N ASP A 23 -6.73 -1.85 10.19
CA ASP A 23 -6.84 -1.38 11.57
C ASP A 23 -6.50 0.12 11.73
N LEU A 24 -6.59 0.61 12.96
CA LEU A 24 -6.30 2.00 13.30
C LEU A 24 -4.83 2.38 13.09
N LYS A 25 -3.92 1.41 13.08
CA LYS A 25 -2.48 1.61 12.87
C LYS A 25 -2.08 1.55 11.40
N GLY A 26 -2.99 1.12 10.53
CA GLY A 26 -2.73 0.94 9.10
C GLY A 26 -2.33 -0.47 8.68
N HIS A 27 -2.28 -1.43 9.62
CA HIS A 27 -2.08 -2.83 9.30
C HIS A 27 -3.25 -3.35 8.46
N GLN A 28 -2.99 -4.01 7.34
CA GLN A 28 -4.00 -4.69 6.53
C GLN A 28 -3.92 -6.19 6.71
N VAL A 29 -5.09 -6.82 6.83
CA VAL A 29 -5.17 -8.26 6.96
C VAL A 29 -4.67 -8.97 5.72
N PHE A 30 -4.13 -10.16 5.91
CA PHE A 30 -3.63 -11.01 4.83
C PHE A 30 -4.76 -11.38 3.85
N ARG A 31 -5.96 -11.67 4.38
CA ARG A 31 -7.16 -12.00 3.61
C ARG A 31 -8.40 -11.41 4.27
N VAL A 32 -9.29 -10.84 3.47
CA VAL A 32 -10.60 -10.41 3.94
C VAL A 32 -11.49 -11.64 4.18
N ASN A 33 -12.20 -11.66 5.31
CA ASN A 33 -13.09 -12.75 5.67
C ASN A 33 -14.42 -12.67 4.91
N LEU A 34 -15.03 -13.83 4.69
CA LEU A 34 -16.43 -13.94 4.24
C LEU A 34 -17.27 -14.55 5.36
N PRO A 35 -18.48 -14.01 5.65
CA PRO A 35 -19.04 -12.76 5.09
C PRO A 35 -18.20 -11.55 5.45
N ILE A 36 -18.28 -10.49 4.62
CA ILE A 36 -17.54 -9.24 4.83
C ILE A 36 -17.93 -8.65 6.20
N ARG A 37 -16.93 -8.40 7.02
CA ARG A 37 -17.05 -7.83 8.38
C ARG A 37 -15.69 -7.33 8.85
N PRO A 38 -15.64 -6.45 9.86
CA PRO A 38 -14.39 -6.03 10.47
C PRO A 38 -13.51 -7.23 10.87
N THR A 39 -12.26 -7.21 10.46
CA THR A 39 -11.35 -8.35 10.60
C THR A 39 -10.55 -8.27 11.88
N ARG A 40 -10.24 -9.43 12.48
CA ARG A 40 -9.30 -9.50 13.60
C ARG A 40 -7.88 -9.46 13.07
N HIS A 41 -7.07 -8.55 13.62
CA HIS A 41 -5.68 -8.34 13.25
C HIS A 41 -4.74 -9.17 14.14
N ASN A 42 -4.81 -10.48 14.02
CA ASN A 42 -4.03 -11.44 14.79
C ASN A 42 -3.00 -12.22 13.93
N PHE A 43 -2.76 -11.76 12.72
CA PHE A 43 -1.83 -12.36 11.76
C PHE A 43 -1.03 -11.25 11.08
N HIS A 44 0.16 -11.56 10.56
CA HIS A 44 0.97 -10.57 9.84
C HIS A 44 0.30 -10.15 8.53
N SER A 45 0.64 -8.97 8.04
CA SER A 45 0.26 -8.57 6.69
C SER A 45 1.23 -9.12 5.65
N ALA A 46 0.74 -9.29 4.43
CA ALA A 46 1.60 -9.58 3.28
C ALA A 46 2.17 -8.28 2.73
N ALA A 47 3.50 -8.16 2.67
CA ALA A 47 4.16 -6.92 2.24
C ALA A 47 3.80 -6.55 0.80
N ASP A 48 3.86 -7.51 -0.13
CA ASP A 48 3.44 -7.33 -1.53
C ASP A 48 1.95 -6.99 -1.65
N GLY A 49 1.10 -7.61 -0.83
CA GLY A 49 -0.34 -7.37 -0.81
C GLY A 49 -0.68 -5.96 -0.34
N GLN A 50 -0.13 -5.53 0.81
CA GLN A 50 -0.41 -4.23 1.40
C GLN A 50 0.14 -3.08 0.55
N LEU A 51 1.38 -3.18 0.09
CA LEU A 51 1.99 -2.20 -0.82
C LEU A 51 1.27 -2.18 -2.18
N GLY A 52 0.89 -3.34 -2.70
CA GLY A 52 0.10 -3.47 -3.91
C GLY A 52 -1.28 -2.83 -3.79
N GLY A 53 -1.91 -2.89 -2.62
CA GLY A 53 -3.19 -2.20 -2.32
C GLY A 53 -3.11 -0.70 -2.56
N ILE A 54 -2.03 -0.04 -2.11
CA ILE A 54 -1.77 1.38 -2.33
C ILE A 54 -1.68 1.70 -3.84
N MET A 55 -0.95 0.88 -4.58
CA MET A 55 -0.82 1.03 -6.04
C MET A 55 -2.16 0.83 -6.76
N LYS A 56 -3.01 -0.08 -6.26
CA LYS A 56 -4.35 -0.32 -6.83
C LYS A 56 -5.28 0.87 -6.61
N VAL A 57 -5.23 1.55 -5.46
CA VAL A 57 -6.00 2.80 -5.24
C VAL A 57 -5.57 3.87 -6.23
N TYR A 58 -4.28 4.08 -6.42
CA TYR A 58 -3.75 5.00 -7.43
C TYR A 58 -4.23 4.64 -8.84
N ARG A 59 -4.16 3.36 -9.23
CA ARG A 59 -4.62 2.87 -10.53
C ARG A 59 -6.11 3.13 -10.73
N GLU A 60 -6.95 2.80 -9.72
CA GLU A 60 -8.39 3.02 -9.80
C GLU A 60 -8.72 4.50 -10.01
N TRP A 61 -8.11 5.38 -9.22
CA TRP A 61 -8.28 6.82 -9.42
C TRP A 61 -7.86 7.28 -10.81
N ARG A 62 -6.73 6.77 -11.33
CA ARG A 62 -6.24 7.14 -12.66
C ARG A 62 -7.13 6.65 -13.81
N ILE A 63 -7.80 5.53 -13.64
CA ILE A 63 -8.72 4.98 -14.65
C ILE A 63 -10.07 5.68 -14.58
N SER A 64 -10.62 5.88 -13.39
CA SER A 64 -11.94 6.48 -13.22
C SER A 64 -11.94 8.01 -13.36
N GLY A 65 -10.86 8.68 -12.97
CA GLY A 65 -10.78 10.13 -12.88
C GLY A 65 -11.59 10.73 -11.73
N GLU A 66 -12.13 9.90 -10.81
CA GLU A 66 -13.01 10.34 -9.73
C GLU A 66 -12.19 10.82 -8.52
N ASN A 67 -12.10 12.14 -8.35
CA ASN A 67 -11.35 12.76 -7.27
C ASN A 67 -11.97 12.51 -5.89
N GLU A 68 -13.28 12.37 -5.78
CA GLU A 68 -13.96 12.05 -4.52
C GLU A 68 -13.52 10.68 -3.97
N PHE A 69 -13.36 9.69 -4.85
CA PHE A 69 -12.79 8.40 -4.47
C PHE A 69 -11.38 8.56 -3.89
N LEU A 70 -10.51 9.31 -4.56
CA LEU A 70 -9.17 9.58 -4.05
C LEU A 70 -9.20 10.26 -2.68
N ILE A 71 -10.00 11.32 -2.53
CA ILE A 71 -10.11 12.08 -1.27
C ILE A 71 -10.56 11.17 -0.13
N SER A 72 -11.55 10.31 -0.35
CA SER A 72 -12.05 9.38 0.66
C SER A 72 -11.04 8.31 1.07
N MET A 73 -10.24 7.81 0.11
CA MET A 73 -9.26 6.75 0.32
C MET A 73 -7.93 7.25 0.88
N TYR A 74 -7.56 8.51 0.62
CA TYR A 74 -6.24 9.07 0.92
C TYR A 74 -5.79 8.87 2.38
N PRO A 75 -6.62 9.17 3.42
CA PRO A 75 -6.21 8.98 4.80
C PRO A 75 -5.86 7.52 5.13
N LYS A 76 -6.57 6.58 4.54
CA LYS A 76 -6.37 5.14 4.74
C LYS A 76 -5.10 4.65 4.04
N VAL A 77 -4.92 5.10 2.82
CA VAL A 77 -3.69 4.83 2.04
C VAL A 77 -2.46 5.36 2.75
N LYS A 78 -2.53 6.58 3.30
CA LYS A 78 -1.45 7.17 4.09
C LYS A 78 -1.11 6.29 5.30
N LYS A 79 -2.11 5.89 6.09
CA LYS A 79 -1.90 4.98 7.23
C LYS A 79 -1.26 3.67 6.81
N SER A 80 -1.71 3.08 5.71
CA SER A 80 -1.15 1.83 5.18
C SER A 80 0.33 1.99 4.83
N LEU A 81 0.71 3.05 4.13
CA LEU A 81 2.10 3.31 3.78
C LEU A 81 2.96 3.61 5.00
N ASP A 82 2.46 4.42 5.93
CA ASP A 82 3.19 4.74 7.17
C ASP A 82 3.40 3.48 8.03
N TYR A 83 2.43 2.56 8.06
CA TYR A 83 2.60 1.25 8.67
C TYR A 83 3.71 0.45 7.98
N CYS A 84 3.71 0.36 6.65
CA CYS A 84 4.74 -0.35 5.90
C CYS A 84 6.14 0.21 6.20
N ILE A 85 6.29 1.54 6.21
CA ILE A 85 7.55 2.21 6.51
C ILE A 85 8.00 1.89 7.94
N SER A 86 7.11 2.03 8.93
CA SER A 86 7.46 1.82 10.33
C SER A 86 7.75 0.36 10.67
N THR A 87 7.17 -0.58 9.93
CA THR A 87 7.30 -2.02 10.18
C THR A 87 8.50 -2.61 9.43
N TRP A 88 8.69 -2.23 8.16
CA TRP A 88 9.65 -2.91 7.29
C TRP A 88 10.85 -2.05 6.87
N ASP A 89 10.76 -0.72 7.03
CA ASP A 89 11.88 0.23 6.84
C ASP A 89 11.96 1.21 8.02
N PRO A 90 12.04 0.72 9.30
CA PRO A 90 12.04 1.59 10.48
C PRO A 90 13.25 2.54 10.51
N ARG A 91 14.36 2.17 9.90
CA ARG A 91 15.56 3.00 9.78
C ARG A 91 15.47 4.05 8.68
N ARG A 92 14.40 4.03 7.86
CA ARG A 92 14.15 4.95 6.75
C ARG A 92 15.32 5.02 5.76
N VAL A 93 15.84 3.87 5.41
CA VAL A 93 16.92 3.74 4.41
C VAL A 93 16.39 3.68 2.97
N GLY A 94 15.08 3.50 2.81
CA GLY A 94 14.41 3.36 1.51
C GLY A 94 14.46 1.93 0.98
N SER A 95 14.57 0.95 1.87
CA SER A 95 14.58 -0.47 1.54
C SER A 95 13.82 -1.24 2.62
N ILE A 96 13.03 -2.21 2.23
CA ILE A 96 12.44 -3.19 3.14
C ILE A 96 13.57 -4.11 3.61
N GLU A 97 13.81 -4.14 4.92
CA GLU A 97 14.93 -4.89 5.51
C GLU A 97 14.50 -5.79 6.65
N GLU A 98 13.43 -5.41 7.38
CA GLU A 98 12.91 -6.22 8.48
C GLU A 98 12.20 -7.47 7.96
N PRO A 99 12.01 -8.49 8.81
CA PRO A 99 11.25 -9.69 8.43
C PRO A 99 9.88 -9.34 7.86
N HIS A 100 9.58 -9.86 6.69
CA HIS A 100 8.33 -9.57 6.00
C HIS A 100 7.78 -10.80 5.28
N HIS A 101 6.50 -11.03 5.48
CA HIS A 101 5.76 -12.11 4.82
C HIS A 101 5.14 -11.62 3.51
N ASN A 102 4.78 -12.55 2.64
CA ASN A 102 4.22 -12.24 1.33
C ASN A 102 3.11 -13.23 0.94
N THR A 103 2.48 -12.99 -0.20
CA THR A 103 1.41 -13.85 -0.72
C THR A 103 1.88 -15.20 -1.28
N TYR A 104 3.17 -15.48 -1.25
CA TYR A 104 3.75 -16.80 -1.60
C TYR A 104 3.92 -17.73 -0.38
N ASP A 105 3.45 -17.28 0.80
CA ASP A 105 3.60 -17.99 2.07
C ASP A 105 5.06 -18.26 2.49
N ILE A 106 5.96 -17.33 2.13
CA ILE A 106 7.37 -17.36 2.50
C ILE A 106 7.71 -16.08 3.26
N GLU A 107 8.44 -16.19 4.36
CA GLU A 107 9.01 -15.04 5.06
C GLU A 107 10.40 -14.72 4.50
N PHE A 108 10.61 -13.47 4.15
CA PHE A 108 11.92 -12.96 3.74
C PHE A 108 12.57 -12.16 4.86
N TRP A 109 13.90 -12.18 4.88
CA TRP A 109 14.75 -11.42 5.78
C TRP A 109 15.74 -10.61 4.97
N GLY A 110 15.85 -9.33 5.28
CA GLY A 110 16.73 -8.43 4.56
C GLY A 110 16.15 -7.96 3.21
N PRO A 111 16.91 -7.12 2.50
CA PRO A 111 16.45 -6.54 1.25
C PRO A 111 16.27 -7.59 0.15
N ASP A 112 15.17 -7.50 -0.58
CA ASP A 112 14.93 -8.28 -1.78
C ASP A 112 14.33 -7.44 -2.91
N GLY A 113 14.55 -7.87 -4.15
CA GLY A 113 14.15 -7.10 -5.33
C GLY A 113 12.63 -7.05 -5.54
N MET A 114 11.90 -8.11 -5.14
CA MET A 114 10.46 -8.17 -5.32
C MET A 114 9.74 -7.17 -4.42
N HIS A 115 9.94 -7.24 -3.11
CA HIS A 115 9.25 -6.36 -2.17
C HIS A 115 9.70 -4.91 -2.29
N ASN A 116 10.98 -4.66 -2.57
CA ASN A 116 11.45 -3.32 -2.83
C ASN A 116 10.85 -2.71 -4.11
N SER A 117 10.57 -3.50 -5.15
CA SER A 117 9.82 -3.03 -6.32
C SER A 117 8.41 -2.57 -5.96
N PHE A 118 7.68 -3.35 -5.13
CA PHE A 118 6.38 -2.94 -4.59
C PHE A 118 6.48 -1.69 -3.70
N TYR A 119 7.51 -1.60 -2.87
CA TYR A 119 7.72 -0.44 -2.00
C TYR A 119 7.94 0.85 -2.80
N TYR A 120 8.78 0.81 -3.82
CA TYR A 120 9.00 1.98 -4.71
C TYR A 120 7.78 2.32 -5.53
N GLY A 121 7.03 1.31 -5.97
CA GLY A 121 5.73 1.49 -6.64
C GLY A 121 4.72 2.18 -5.73
N ALA A 122 4.58 1.72 -4.48
CA ALA A 122 3.68 2.30 -3.50
C ALA A 122 4.07 3.73 -3.12
N LEU A 123 5.37 4.00 -2.86
CA LEU A 123 5.89 5.35 -2.62
C LEU A 123 5.61 6.28 -3.80
N SER A 124 5.86 5.82 -5.03
CA SER A 124 5.62 6.62 -6.25
C SER A 124 4.14 6.93 -6.44
N ALA A 125 3.26 5.95 -6.23
CA ALA A 125 1.81 6.11 -6.31
C ALA A 125 1.30 7.10 -5.25
N PHE A 126 1.76 6.93 -4.00
CA PHE A 126 1.38 7.81 -2.89
C PHE A 126 1.84 9.27 -3.10
N ILE A 127 3.07 9.47 -3.56
CA ILE A 127 3.61 10.81 -3.86
C ILE A 127 2.71 11.50 -4.89
N ARG A 128 2.33 10.83 -5.99
CA ARG A 128 1.46 11.42 -7.02
C ARG A 128 0.06 11.75 -6.52
N MET A 129 -0.54 10.88 -5.70
CA MET A 129 -1.83 11.15 -5.06
C MET A 129 -1.75 12.35 -4.11
N SER A 130 -0.68 12.43 -3.33
CA SER A 130 -0.45 13.52 -2.38
C SER A 130 -0.20 14.85 -3.07
N GLU A 131 0.61 14.89 -4.13
CA GLU A 131 0.87 16.09 -4.92
C GLU A 131 -0.42 16.63 -5.54
N PHE A 132 -1.27 15.75 -6.05
CA PHE A 132 -2.58 16.15 -6.58
C PHE A 132 -3.48 16.80 -5.51
N LEU A 133 -3.36 16.33 -4.26
CA LEU A 133 -4.13 16.85 -3.11
C LEU A 133 -3.41 17.97 -2.34
N ASP A 134 -2.34 18.56 -2.88
CA ASP A 134 -1.52 19.60 -2.27
C ASP A 134 -1.01 19.21 -0.85
N LYS A 135 -0.61 17.94 -0.67
CA LYS A 135 -0.05 17.44 0.59
C LYS A 135 1.47 17.39 0.54
N ASP A 136 2.11 17.58 1.70
CA ASP A 136 3.57 17.45 1.80
C ASP A 136 4.02 16.02 1.56
N VAL A 137 5.01 15.86 0.69
CA VAL A 137 5.60 14.58 0.26
C VAL A 137 7.11 14.50 0.47
N THR A 138 7.67 15.48 1.17
CA THR A 138 9.14 15.64 1.31
C THR A 138 9.82 14.37 1.80
N GLU A 139 9.30 13.76 2.86
CA GLU A 139 9.89 12.56 3.45
C GLU A 139 9.74 11.33 2.54
N TYR A 140 8.60 11.16 1.88
CA TYR A 140 8.38 10.05 0.96
C TYR A 140 9.27 10.14 -0.29
N LYS A 141 9.50 11.36 -0.80
CA LYS A 141 10.45 11.60 -1.90
C LYS A 141 11.89 11.27 -1.48
N LYS A 142 12.28 11.63 -0.25
CA LYS A 142 13.60 11.25 0.30
C LYS A 142 13.77 9.74 0.36
N LEU A 143 12.76 9.00 0.86
CA LEU A 143 12.78 7.54 0.92
C LEU A 143 12.91 6.93 -0.48
N LEU A 144 12.09 7.36 -1.42
CA LEU A 144 12.14 6.86 -2.79
C LEU A 144 13.49 7.14 -3.46
N LYS A 145 14.08 8.33 -3.21
CA LYS A 145 15.41 8.67 -3.74
C LYS A 145 16.52 7.81 -3.15
N LYS A 146 16.43 7.49 -1.84
CA LYS A 146 17.37 6.57 -1.20
C LYS A 146 17.25 5.17 -1.81
N GLY A 147 16.02 4.63 -1.89
CA GLY A 147 15.76 3.29 -2.42
C GLY A 147 16.27 3.07 -3.83
N ARG A 148 16.09 4.04 -4.72
CA ARG A 148 16.58 3.96 -6.11
C ARG A 148 18.10 3.80 -6.21
N LYS A 149 18.87 4.11 -5.18
CA LYS A 149 20.32 3.89 -5.17
C LYS A 149 20.73 2.45 -4.86
N PHE A 150 19.81 1.64 -4.32
CA PHE A 150 20.04 0.23 -4.06
C PHE A 150 19.74 -0.67 -5.26
N THR A 151 19.11 -0.10 -6.30
CA THR A 151 18.62 -0.88 -7.47
C THR A 151 19.55 -0.75 -8.69
N VAL A 152 20.72 -0.10 -8.53
CA VAL A 152 21.72 0.08 -9.60
C VAL A 152 22.96 -0.76 -9.31
#